data_2c4ee8b04f16676f850d1e470d354ee7
#
_entry.id   2c4ee8b04f16676f850d1e470d354ee7
#
_cell.length_a   1.000
_cell.length_b   1.000
_cell.length_c   1.000
_cell.angle_alpha   90.00
_cell.angle_beta   90.00
_cell.angle_gamma   90.00
#
_symmetry.space_group_name_H-M   'P 1'
#
loop_
_entity.id
_entity.type
_entity.pdbx_description
1 polymer ?
#
loop_
_entity_poly.entity_id
_entity_poly.type
_entity_poly.pdbx_seq_one_letter_code
_entity_poly.pdbx_strand_id
1 'polypeptide(L)'
;RIRSRGLGDVYKRQPLFVLCGMVGFVLHWLIFVPSFIFSTEHYFDLTGSISYVATVILACLLTPELHARDIIISIMVLIWAIRLGSFLFTRVKRDGQDRRFEVMKHRFVWFLMTWTLGGLWVLVTLCAALAAITSSNKLDLGVLGILGIVLWCLGFVIEVIADHQKTQFRKVPENKDRFISNGLWSWSQHPNYFGEILLWLGVAFIAFPVLSGIQMLTLISPIFVYFLLTKVSGIPLLDRLANNKWLSLIHI
;
A
#
# COMPACT_ATOMS: atom_id res chain seq x y z
N ARG A 1 -34.34 21.73 7.55
CA ARG A 1 -34.56 20.27 7.58
C ARG A 1 -33.52 19.45 6.81
N ILE A 2 -32.76 20.04 5.89
CA ILE A 2 -31.71 19.33 5.09
C ILE A 2 -30.41 19.13 5.92
N ARG A 3 -30.09 20.04 6.84
CA ARG A 3 -28.85 20.00 7.63
C ARG A 3 -28.81 18.90 8.73
N SER A 4 -29.97 18.42 9.22
CA SER A 4 -30.03 17.41 10.29
C SER A 4 -29.94 15.95 9.77
N ARG A 5 -30.32 15.68 8.51
CA ARG A 5 -30.18 14.35 7.92
C ARG A 5 -28.72 13.96 7.66
N GLY A 6 -27.89 14.91 7.21
CA GLY A 6 -26.49 14.62 6.89
C GLY A 6 -25.59 14.28 8.10
N LEU A 7 -25.81 14.93 9.26
CA LEU A 7 -25.03 14.67 10.47
C LEU A 7 -25.33 13.27 11.06
N GLY A 8 -26.59 12.87 11.11
CA GLY A 8 -27.00 11.55 11.63
C GLY A 8 -26.43 10.37 10.82
N ASP A 9 -26.33 10.52 9.50
CA ASP A 9 -25.80 9.47 8.62
C ASP A 9 -24.27 9.40 8.66
N VAL A 10 -23.57 10.51 8.86
CA VAL A 10 -22.11 10.54 9.06
C VAL A 10 -21.74 9.80 10.35
N TYR A 11 -22.46 10.02 11.46
CA TYR A 11 -22.22 9.31 12.72
C TYR A 11 -22.51 7.80 12.64
N LYS A 12 -23.47 7.39 11.83
CA LYS A 12 -23.81 5.96 11.65
C LYS A 12 -22.75 5.19 10.84
N ARG A 13 -21.98 5.86 9.99
CA ARG A 13 -21.00 5.21 9.12
C ARG A 13 -19.56 5.26 9.64
N GLN A 14 -19.28 6.09 10.67
CA GLN A 14 -17.99 6.04 11.38
C GLN A 14 -17.68 4.65 11.96
N PRO A 15 -18.64 3.94 12.56
CA PRO A 15 -18.40 2.56 13.02
C PRO A 15 -18.01 1.61 11.90
N LEU A 16 -18.59 1.79 10.70
CA LEU A 16 -18.26 0.97 9.53
C LEU A 16 -16.81 1.18 9.06
N PHE A 17 -16.37 2.43 8.97
CA PHE A 17 -14.99 2.76 8.65
C PHE A 17 -14.01 2.12 9.65
N VAL A 18 -14.29 2.25 10.96
CA VAL A 18 -13.45 1.69 12.02
C VAL A 18 -13.45 0.16 11.96
N LEU A 19 -14.62 -0.46 11.80
CA LEU A 19 -14.74 -1.92 11.69
C LEU A 19 -13.90 -2.47 10.52
N CYS A 20 -14.04 -1.88 9.33
CA CYS A 20 -13.26 -2.27 8.17
C CYS A 20 -11.76 -2.00 8.38
N GLY A 21 -11.40 -0.87 8.99
CA GLY A 21 -10.01 -0.53 9.28
C GLY A 21 -9.32 -1.49 10.26
N MET A 22 -10.08 -2.12 11.17
CA MET A 22 -9.56 -3.12 12.12
C MET A 22 -9.18 -4.45 11.45
N VAL A 23 -9.71 -4.76 10.27
CA VAL A 23 -9.43 -6.02 9.55
C VAL A 23 -7.91 -6.21 9.34
N GLY A 24 -7.22 -5.15 8.93
CA GLY A 24 -5.77 -5.19 8.74
C GLY A 24 -5.01 -5.60 10.00
N PHE A 25 -5.36 -5.03 11.16
CA PHE A 25 -4.72 -5.37 12.44
C PHE A 25 -5.02 -6.81 12.85
N VAL A 26 -6.29 -7.23 12.76
CA VAL A 26 -6.71 -8.59 13.15
C VAL A 26 -5.96 -9.63 12.32
N LEU A 27 -5.88 -9.46 11.00
CA LEU A 27 -5.15 -10.39 10.13
C LEU A 27 -3.65 -10.40 10.43
N HIS A 28 -3.04 -9.25 10.66
CA HIS A 28 -1.62 -9.17 11.02
C HIS A 28 -1.35 -9.85 12.36
N TRP A 29 -2.19 -9.66 13.38
CA TRP A 29 -1.99 -10.31 14.68
C TRP A 29 -2.27 -11.82 14.64
N LEU A 30 -3.26 -12.26 13.87
CA LEU A 30 -3.51 -13.69 13.67
C LEU A 30 -2.34 -14.42 13.02
N ILE A 31 -1.75 -13.82 11.98
CA ILE A 31 -0.62 -14.44 11.26
C ILE A 31 0.71 -14.22 12.02
N PHE A 32 0.81 -13.17 12.84
CA PHE A 32 1.95 -12.97 13.73
C PHE A 32 2.19 -14.18 14.65
N VAL A 33 1.13 -14.77 15.22
CA VAL A 33 1.27 -15.88 16.18
C VAL A 33 2.05 -17.06 15.58
N PRO A 34 1.62 -17.70 14.49
CA PRO A 34 2.40 -18.76 13.87
C PRO A 34 3.75 -18.27 13.34
N SER A 35 3.83 -17.04 12.82
CA SER A 35 5.08 -16.48 12.30
C SER A 35 6.14 -16.33 13.39
N PHE A 36 5.75 -15.95 14.61
CA PHE A 36 6.65 -15.89 15.75
C PHE A 36 7.08 -17.28 16.23
N ILE A 37 6.13 -18.22 16.34
CA ILE A 37 6.41 -19.61 16.78
C ILE A 37 7.42 -20.27 15.84
N PHE A 38 7.27 -20.10 14.52
CA PHE A 38 8.14 -20.69 13.50
C PHE A 38 9.30 -19.79 13.09
N SER A 39 9.47 -18.62 13.73
CA SER A 39 10.50 -17.63 13.43
C SER A 39 10.59 -17.29 11.94
N THR A 40 9.44 -17.06 11.29
CA THR A 40 9.33 -16.79 9.85
C THR A 40 8.65 -15.46 9.54
N GLU A 41 9.13 -14.78 8.52
CA GLU A 41 8.57 -13.53 8.00
C GLU A 41 7.93 -13.70 6.63
N HIS A 42 7.96 -14.88 6.05
CA HIS A 42 7.57 -15.14 4.65
C HIS A 42 6.16 -14.67 4.28
N TYR A 43 5.27 -14.60 5.25
CA TYR A 43 3.87 -14.25 5.05
C TYR A 43 3.56 -12.77 5.33
N PHE A 44 4.55 -11.96 5.73
CA PHE A 44 4.31 -10.57 6.12
C PHE A 44 3.71 -9.73 4.98
N ASP A 45 4.41 -9.69 3.83
CA ASP A 45 3.96 -8.94 2.66
C ASP A 45 2.64 -9.51 2.08
N LEU A 46 2.48 -10.85 2.11
CA LEU A 46 1.24 -11.50 1.68
C LEU A 46 0.06 -11.14 2.58
N THR A 47 0.28 -11.12 3.90
CA THR A 47 -0.75 -10.70 4.88
C THR A 47 -1.16 -9.27 4.65
N GLY A 48 -0.23 -8.36 4.35
CA GLY A 48 -0.54 -7.00 3.95
C GLY A 48 -1.48 -6.95 2.75
N SER A 49 -1.15 -7.69 1.69
CA SER A 49 -1.98 -7.76 0.49
C SER A 49 -3.38 -8.32 0.76
N ILE A 50 -3.47 -9.43 1.49
CA ILE A 50 -4.76 -10.02 1.89
C ILE A 50 -5.57 -9.04 2.74
N SER A 51 -4.91 -8.25 3.59
CA SER A 51 -5.57 -7.23 4.42
C SER A 51 -6.20 -6.13 3.58
N TYR A 52 -5.52 -5.63 2.54
CA TYR A 52 -6.11 -4.69 1.58
C TYR A 52 -7.36 -5.28 0.90
N VAL A 53 -7.24 -6.49 0.38
CA VAL A 53 -8.33 -7.19 -0.31
C VAL A 53 -9.52 -7.42 0.62
N ALA A 54 -9.28 -7.98 1.80
CA ALA A 54 -10.33 -8.27 2.77
C ALA A 54 -11.05 -7.00 3.26
N THR A 55 -10.29 -5.92 3.54
CA THR A 55 -10.86 -4.64 3.98
C THR A 55 -11.76 -4.03 2.91
N VAL A 56 -11.32 -4.02 1.64
CA VAL A 56 -12.11 -3.47 0.53
C VAL A 56 -13.37 -4.31 0.28
N ILE A 57 -13.23 -5.64 0.25
CA ILE A 57 -14.39 -6.52 0.06
C ILE A 57 -15.40 -6.33 1.21
N LEU A 58 -14.95 -6.31 2.46
CA LEU A 58 -15.82 -6.08 3.60
C LEU A 58 -16.52 -4.72 3.54
N ALA A 59 -15.80 -3.66 3.16
CA ALA A 59 -16.39 -2.34 3.00
C ALA A 59 -17.47 -2.31 1.92
N CYS A 60 -17.24 -2.99 0.79
CA CYS A 60 -18.24 -3.13 -0.27
C CYS A 60 -19.47 -3.92 0.18
N LEU A 61 -19.28 -5.03 0.91
CA LEU A 61 -20.38 -5.89 1.39
C LEU A 61 -21.25 -5.18 2.43
N LEU A 62 -20.65 -4.34 3.26
CA LEU A 62 -21.36 -3.63 4.34
C LEU A 62 -21.89 -2.25 3.91
N THR A 63 -21.52 -1.75 2.74
CA THR A 63 -22.05 -0.51 2.20
C THR A 63 -23.38 -0.79 1.48
N PRO A 64 -24.52 -0.20 1.92
CA PRO A 64 -25.84 -0.57 1.40
C PRO A 64 -26.00 -0.30 -0.11
N GLU A 65 -25.41 0.78 -0.60
CA GLU A 65 -25.49 1.18 -2.01
C GLU A 65 -24.10 1.57 -2.50
N LEU A 66 -23.62 0.83 -3.50
CA LEU A 66 -22.35 1.11 -4.18
C LEU A 66 -22.62 1.90 -5.45
N HIS A 67 -21.98 3.04 -5.58
CA HIS A 67 -21.98 3.87 -6.77
C HIS A 67 -20.73 3.58 -7.64
N ALA A 68 -20.75 4.06 -8.88
CA ALA A 68 -19.65 3.83 -9.82
C ALA A 68 -18.27 4.23 -9.26
N ARG A 69 -18.19 5.32 -8.48
CA ARG A 69 -16.98 5.76 -7.80
C ARG A 69 -16.44 4.70 -6.83
N ASP A 70 -17.31 4.15 -6.01
CA ASP A 70 -16.95 3.15 -4.99
C ASP A 70 -16.43 1.88 -5.66
N ILE A 71 -17.10 1.44 -6.71
CA ILE A 71 -16.73 0.25 -7.49
C ILE A 71 -15.36 0.46 -8.16
N ILE A 72 -15.15 1.63 -8.78
CA ILE A 72 -13.88 1.95 -9.46
C ILE A 72 -12.73 1.97 -8.46
N ILE A 73 -12.86 2.67 -7.34
CA ILE A 73 -11.82 2.68 -6.28
C ILE A 73 -11.54 1.26 -5.81
N SER A 74 -12.59 0.47 -5.55
CA SER A 74 -12.45 -0.90 -5.08
C SER A 74 -11.68 -1.78 -6.06
N ILE A 75 -12.05 -1.74 -7.34
CA ILE A 75 -11.38 -2.50 -8.40
C ILE A 75 -9.90 -2.09 -8.51
N MET A 76 -9.63 -0.78 -8.50
CA MET A 76 -8.27 -0.25 -8.59
C MET A 76 -7.40 -0.74 -7.42
N VAL A 77 -7.89 -0.65 -6.18
CA VAL A 77 -7.17 -1.14 -5.01
C VAL A 77 -6.98 -2.66 -5.05
N LEU A 78 -8.01 -3.42 -5.45
CA LEU A 78 -7.92 -4.87 -5.57
C LEU A 78 -6.87 -5.32 -6.61
N ILE A 79 -6.87 -4.71 -7.79
CA ILE A 79 -5.88 -4.99 -8.84
C ILE A 79 -4.47 -4.71 -8.33
N TRP A 80 -4.25 -3.56 -7.72
CA TRP A 80 -2.94 -3.18 -7.17
C TRP A 80 -2.51 -4.14 -6.05
N ALA A 81 -3.38 -4.43 -5.07
CA ALA A 81 -3.06 -5.28 -3.93
C ALA A 81 -2.74 -6.72 -4.36
N ILE A 82 -3.54 -7.31 -5.27
CA ILE A 82 -3.30 -8.67 -5.78
C ILE A 82 -1.97 -8.72 -6.56
N ARG A 83 -1.72 -7.73 -7.41
CA ARG A 83 -0.49 -7.65 -8.20
C ARG A 83 0.74 -7.50 -7.30
N LEU A 84 0.72 -6.52 -6.38
CA LEU A 84 1.85 -6.25 -5.50
C LEU A 84 2.12 -7.43 -4.56
N GLY A 85 1.08 -7.98 -3.94
CA GLY A 85 1.20 -9.13 -3.06
C GLY A 85 1.76 -10.37 -3.76
N SER A 86 1.27 -10.67 -4.97
CA SER A 86 1.80 -11.77 -5.78
C SER A 86 3.28 -11.57 -6.15
N PHE A 87 3.65 -10.35 -6.50
CA PHE A 87 5.02 -9.98 -6.81
C PHE A 87 5.95 -10.13 -5.59
N LEU A 88 5.57 -9.56 -4.45
CA LEU A 88 6.37 -9.60 -3.23
C LEU A 88 6.50 -11.02 -2.68
N PHE A 89 5.42 -11.79 -2.65
CA PHE A 89 5.42 -13.17 -2.20
C PHE A 89 6.34 -14.04 -3.07
N THR A 90 6.25 -13.91 -4.41
CA THR A 90 7.12 -14.62 -5.33
C THR A 90 8.59 -14.24 -5.14
N ARG A 91 8.86 -12.95 -4.87
CA ARG A 91 10.21 -12.45 -4.57
C ARG A 91 10.77 -13.09 -3.30
N VAL A 92 10.05 -13.06 -2.18
CA VAL A 92 10.49 -13.63 -0.91
C VAL A 92 10.72 -15.13 -1.04
N LYS A 93 9.82 -15.84 -1.73
CA LYS A 93 9.97 -17.29 -1.98
C LYS A 93 11.22 -17.61 -2.81
N ARG A 94 11.59 -16.77 -3.78
CA ARG A 94 12.79 -16.94 -4.59
C ARG A 94 14.06 -16.60 -3.81
N ASP A 95 14.04 -15.52 -3.03
CA ASP A 95 15.20 -15.01 -2.31
C ASP A 95 15.43 -15.77 -0.98
N GLY A 96 14.48 -16.62 -0.56
CA GLY A 96 14.54 -17.52 0.59
C GLY A 96 14.24 -16.87 1.94
N GLN A 97 14.51 -15.58 2.10
CA GLN A 97 14.24 -14.81 3.32
C GLN A 97 14.22 -13.30 3.05
N ASP A 98 13.56 -12.56 3.92
CA ASP A 98 13.65 -11.11 3.93
C ASP A 98 14.59 -10.64 5.05
N ARG A 99 15.77 -10.15 4.67
CA ARG A 99 16.82 -9.73 5.60
C ARG A 99 16.39 -8.61 6.56
N ARG A 100 15.33 -7.87 6.25
CA ARG A 100 14.78 -6.84 7.14
C ARG A 100 14.35 -7.42 8.49
N PHE A 101 13.92 -8.66 8.51
CA PHE A 101 13.36 -9.33 9.69
C PHE A 101 14.34 -10.22 10.44
N GLU A 102 15.55 -10.42 9.96
CA GLU A 102 16.51 -11.40 10.49
C GLU A 102 16.74 -11.26 12.00
N VAL A 103 16.86 -10.04 12.51
CA VAL A 103 17.04 -9.79 13.95
C VAL A 103 15.70 -9.71 14.69
N MET A 104 14.67 -9.15 14.05
CA MET A 104 13.39 -8.85 14.69
C MET A 104 12.57 -10.10 15.00
N LYS A 105 12.59 -11.12 14.12
CA LYS A 105 11.76 -12.32 14.23
C LYS A 105 12.03 -13.17 15.47
N HIS A 106 13.19 -12.98 16.13
CA HIS A 106 13.56 -13.67 17.36
C HIS A 106 13.24 -12.86 18.64
N ARG A 107 12.69 -11.64 18.51
CA ARG A 107 12.34 -10.75 19.63
C ARG A 107 10.86 -10.45 19.62
N PHE A 108 10.10 -11.06 20.55
CA PHE A 108 8.64 -10.97 20.59
C PHE A 108 8.09 -9.55 20.42
N VAL A 109 8.50 -8.62 21.29
CA VAL A 109 7.97 -7.24 21.27
C VAL A 109 8.31 -6.53 19.98
N TRP A 110 9.52 -6.68 19.48
CA TRP A 110 9.94 -6.01 18.25
C TRP A 110 9.21 -6.57 17.03
N PHE A 111 9.06 -7.90 16.98
CA PHE A 111 8.35 -8.55 15.88
C PHE A 111 6.84 -8.25 15.91
N LEU A 112 6.21 -8.27 17.11
CA LEU A 112 4.81 -7.86 17.29
C LEU A 112 4.59 -6.41 16.87
N MET A 113 5.49 -5.50 17.27
CA MET A 113 5.44 -4.09 16.84
C MET A 113 5.47 -3.99 15.31
N THR A 114 6.35 -4.73 14.65
CA THR A 114 6.46 -4.73 13.18
C THR A 114 5.19 -5.19 12.51
N TRP A 115 4.56 -6.26 13.01
CA TRP A 115 3.27 -6.74 12.49
C TRP A 115 2.13 -5.73 12.76
N THR A 116 2.13 -5.09 13.92
CA THR A 116 1.17 -4.03 14.23
C THR A 116 1.34 -2.82 13.31
N LEU A 117 2.58 -2.42 13.02
CA LEU A 117 2.88 -1.37 12.04
C LEU A 117 2.45 -1.78 10.62
N GLY A 118 2.49 -3.06 10.27
CA GLY A 118 1.93 -3.57 9.02
C GLY A 118 0.42 -3.32 8.91
N GLY A 119 -0.34 -3.60 9.98
CA GLY A 119 -1.78 -3.29 10.05
C GLY A 119 -2.06 -1.79 9.98
N LEU A 120 -1.27 -0.97 10.67
CA LEU A 120 -1.36 0.49 10.61
C LEU A 120 -1.06 1.02 9.19
N TRP A 121 -0.06 0.45 8.53
CA TRP A 121 0.27 0.77 7.15
C TRP A 121 -0.94 0.55 6.23
N VAL A 122 -1.56 -0.64 6.29
CA VAL A 122 -2.77 -0.94 5.51
C VAL A 122 -3.86 0.09 5.78
N LEU A 123 -4.15 0.39 7.06
CA LEU A 123 -5.19 1.35 7.42
C LEU A 123 -4.93 2.74 6.86
N VAL A 124 -3.73 3.30 7.09
CA VAL A 124 -3.44 4.69 6.71
C VAL A 124 -3.33 4.84 5.18
N THR A 125 -2.75 3.86 4.50
CA THR A 125 -2.69 3.87 3.03
C THR A 125 -4.09 3.79 2.43
N LEU A 126 -4.97 2.95 2.98
CA LEU A 126 -6.32 2.70 2.45
C LEU A 126 -7.34 3.75 2.89
N CYS A 127 -7.05 4.59 3.89
CA CYS A 127 -8.07 5.38 4.58
C CYS A 127 -8.87 6.31 3.65
N ALA A 128 -8.28 6.92 2.63
CA ALA A 128 -9.01 7.75 1.67
C ALA A 128 -9.99 6.92 0.82
N ALA A 129 -9.54 5.76 0.31
CA ALA A 129 -10.39 4.84 -0.42
C ALA A 129 -11.53 4.31 0.45
N LEU A 130 -11.21 3.86 1.66
CA LEU A 130 -12.19 3.33 2.62
C LEU A 130 -13.22 4.39 3.01
N ALA A 131 -12.79 5.63 3.28
CA ALA A 131 -13.70 6.74 3.58
C ALA A 131 -14.64 7.06 2.42
N ALA A 132 -14.17 6.99 1.17
CA ALA A 132 -14.99 7.20 -0.01
C ALA A 132 -16.03 6.08 -0.18
N ILE A 133 -15.61 4.80 -0.09
CA ILE A 133 -16.50 3.65 -0.24
C ILE A 133 -17.62 3.68 0.81
N THR A 134 -17.27 4.01 2.07
CA THR A 134 -18.21 4.05 3.20
C THR A 134 -18.94 5.38 3.35
N SER A 135 -18.65 6.40 2.52
CA SER A 135 -19.30 7.71 2.57
C SER A 135 -20.80 7.59 2.27
N SER A 136 -21.62 8.40 2.96
CA SER A 136 -23.02 8.61 2.61
C SER A 136 -23.20 9.61 1.46
N ASN A 137 -22.18 10.43 1.21
CA ASN A 137 -22.19 11.40 0.13
C ASN A 137 -21.80 10.68 -1.17
N LYS A 138 -22.79 10.42 -2.03
CA LYS A 138 -22.59 9.74 -3.30
C LYS A 138 -22.71 10.74 -4.44
N LEU A 139 -21.63 10.94 -5.17
CA LEU A 139 -21.52 11.86 -6.30
C LEU A 139 -21.00 11.11 -7.52
N ASP A 140 -21.40 11.53 -8.70
CA ASP A 140 -20.82 11.06 -9.96
C ASP A 140 -19.33 11.41 -10.05
N LEU A 141 -18.61 10.71 -10.93
CA LEU A 141 -17.15 10.76 -10.98
C LEU A 141 -16.58 12.18 -11.17
N GLY A 142 -17.19 12.98 -12.04
CA GLY A 142 -16.74 14.33 -12.37
C GLY A 142 -15.29 14.40 -12.88
N VAL A 143 -14.79 15.61 -13.12
CA VAL A 143 -13.45 15.84 -13.69
C VAL A 143 -12.34 15.34 -12.76
N LEU A 144 -12.45 15.58 -11.45
CA LEU A 144 -11.44 15.10 -10.47
C LEU A 144 -11.38 13.58 -10.41
N GLY A 145 -12.52 12.92 -10.53
CA GLY A 145 -12.55 11.46 -10.57
C GLY A 145 -11.84 10.90 -11.80
N ILE A 146 -12.09 11.48 -12.99
CA ILE A 146 -11.42 11.08 -14.23
C ILE A 146 -9.91 11.32 -14.14
N LEU A 147 -9.50 12.50 -13.66
CA LEU A 147 -8.07 12.81 -13.44
C LEU A 147 -7.42 11.80 -12.48
N GLY A 148 -8.11 11.45 -11.39
CA GLY A 148 -7.63 10.46 -10.45
C GLY A 148 -7.44 9.07 -11.08
N ILE A 149 -8.35 8.63 -11.95
CA ILE A 149 -8.21 7.36 -12.70
C ILE A 149 -6.97 7.42 -13.61
N VAL A 150 -6.77 8.53 -14.34
CA VAL A 150 -5.60 8.70 -15.21
C VAL A 150 -4.30 8.64 -14.41
N LEU A 151 -4.22 9.37 -13.28
CA LEU A 151 -3.05 9.33 -12.38
C LEU A 151 -2.79 7.93 -11.86
N TRP A 152 -3.84 7.22 -11.44
CA TRP A 152 -3.72 5.86 -10.97
C TRP A 152 -3.19 4.91 -12.06
N CYS A 153 -3.77 4.96 -13.27
CA CYS A 153 -3.34 4.12 -14.39
C CYS A 153 -1.87 4.38 -14.74
N LEU A 154 -1.45 5.64 -14.82
CA LEU A 154 -0.06 6.02 -15.06
C LEU A 154 0.87 5.50 -13.96
N GLY A 155 0.51 5.71 -12.70
CA GLY A 155 1.29 5.24 -11.56
C GLY A 155 1.43 3.72 -11.55
N PHE A 156 0.34 3.00 -11.78
CA PHE A 156 0.32 1.54 -11.82
C PHE A 156 1.19 0.99 -12.96
N VAL A 157 1.09 1.56 -14.15
CA VAL A 157 1.91 1.15 -15.31
C VAL A 157 3.40 1.39 -15.04
N ILE A 158 3.75 2.56 -14.49
CA ILE A 158 5.14 2.88 -14.13
C ILE A 158 5.67 1.87 -13.09
N GLU A 159 4.90 1.57 -12.04
CA GLU A 159 5.28 0.61 -11.01
C GLU A 159 5.51 -0.79 -11.58
N VAL A 160 4.55 -1.28 -12.40
CA VAL A 160 4.64 -2.62 -13.01
C VAL A 160 5.84 -2.73 -13.94
N ILE A 161 6.08 -1.74 -14.79
CA ILE A 161 7.22 -1.75 -15.73
C ILE A 161 8.53 -1.68 -14.96
N ALA A 162 8.63 -0.81 -13.95
CA ALA A 162 9.85 -0.66 -13.16
C ALA A 162 10.21 -1.97 -12.42
N ASP A 163 9.24 -2.60 -11.78
CA ASP A 163 9.44 -3.87 -11.09
C ASP A 163 9.80 -5.01 -12.06
N HIS A 164 9.19 -5.03 -13.24
CA HIS A 164 9.52 -5.98 -14.29
C HIS A 164 10.96 -5.79 -14.78
N GLN A 165 11.36 -4.56 -15.13
CA GLN A 165 12.72 -4.24 -15.57
C GLN A 165 13.76 -4.67 -14.52
N LYS A 166 13.52 -4.36 -13.23
CA LYS A 166 14.41 -4.74 -12.13
C LYS A 166 14.50 -6.26 -11.97
N THR A 167 13.38 -6.95 -12.14
CA THR A 167 13.33 -8.42 -12.06
C THR A 167 14.12 -9.06 -13.19
N GLN A 168 13.97 -8.59 -14.44
CA GLN A 168 14.71 -9.11 -15.57
C GLN A 168 16.21 -8.81 -15.45
N PHE A 169 16.58 -7.61 -15.03
CA PHE A 169 17.97 -7.24 -14.80
C PHE A 169 18.67 -8.16 -13.79
N ARG A 170 17.99 -8.52 -12.72
CA ARG A 170 18.53 -9.41 -11.67
C ARG A 170 18.59 -10.89 -12.04
N LYS A 171 17.89 -11.31 -13.11
CA LYS A 171 17.96 -12.69 -13.60
C LYS A 171 19.28 -12.98 -14.34
N VAL A 172 19.95 -11.95 -14.82
CA VAL A 172 21.22 -12.05 -15.56
C VAL A 172 22.35 -12.13 -14.54
N PRO A 173 23.12 -13.25 -14.49
CA PRO A 173 24.15 -13.48 -13.45
C PRO A 173 25.24 -12.37 -13.43
N GLU A 174 25.59 -11.83 -14.59
CA GLU A 174 26.59 -10.77 -14.76
C GLU A 174 26.20 -9.46 -14.11
N ASN A 175 24.89 -9.30 -13.80
CA ASN A 175 24.33 -8.12 -13.15
C ASN A 175 24.27 -8.24 -11.63
N LYS A 176 24.72 -9.37 -11.03
CA LYS A 176 24.61 -9.64 -9.59
C LYS A 176 25.19 -8.51 -8.74
N ASP A 177 26.29 -7.91 -9.22
CA ASP A 177 27.02 -6.86 -8.51
C ASP A 177 26.89 -5.48 -9.20
N ARG A 178 25.88 -5.31 -10.04
CA ARG A 178 25.60 -4.03 -10.73
C ARG A 178 24.28 -3.45 -10.25
N PHE A 179 24.14 -2.13 -10.33
CA PHE A 179 22.86 -1.46 -10.19
C PHE A 179 22.22 -1.27 -11.56
N ILE A 180 20.88 -1.32 -11.58
CA ILE A 180 20.11 -1.10 -12.80
C ILE A 180 20.14 0.40 -13.18
N SER A 181 20.42 0.69 -14.45
CA SER A 181 20.47 2.06 -14.99
C SER A 181 19.83 2.20 -16.37
N ASN A 182 18.99 1.23 -16.78
CA ASN A 182 18.31 1.24 -18.06
C ASN A 182 16.79 1.39 -17.92
N GLY A 183 16.10 1.78 -19.00
CA GLY A 183 14.66 1.99 -19.01
C GLY A 183 14.23 3.08 -18.03
N LEU A 184 13.20 2.84 -17.23
CA LEU A 184 12.73 3.80 -16.22
C LEU A 184 13.77 4.10 -15.13
N TRP A 185 14.68 3.16 -14.87
CA TRP A 185 15.77 3.29 -13.89
C TRP A 185 16.90 4.22 -14.36
N SER A 186 16.93 4.65 -15.63
CA SER A 186 17.82 5.70 -16.11
C SER A 186 17.31 7.11 -15.74
N TRP A 187 16.02 7.25 -15.46
CA TRP A 187 15.39 8.54 -15.16
C TRP A 187 15.27 8.78 -13.64
N SER A 188 15.11 7.72 -12.87
CA SER A 188 14.95 7.78 -11.42
C SER A 188 15.57 6.55 -10.75
N GLN A 189 16.11 6.73 -9.54
CA GLN A 189 16.64 5.62 -8.73
C GLN A 189 15.53 4.72 -8.18
N HIS A 190 14.29 5.21 -8.10
CA HIS A 190 13.16 4.50 -7.53
C HIS A 190 11.87 4.75 -8.33
N PRO A 191 11.82 4.39 -9.63
CA PRO A 191 10.65 4.67 -10.46
C PRO A 191 9.40 3.91 -10.00
N ASN A 192 9.54 2.73 -9.41
CA ASN A 192 8.44 1.98 -8.82
C ASN A 192 7.80 2.73 -7.64
N TYR A 193 8.58 3.36 -6.77
CA TYR A 193 8.05 4.17 -5.67
C TYR A 193 7.34 5.43 -6.16
N PHE A 194 7.86 6.06 -7.21
CA PHE A 194 7.17 7.16 -7.87
C PHE A 194 5.80 6.71 -8.42
N GLY A 195 5.75 5.55 -9.07
CA GLY A 195 4.51 4.94 -9.52
C GLY A 195 3.52 4.71 -8.38
N GLU A 196 3.96 4.13 -7.28
CA GLU A 196 3.13 3.86 -6.09
C GLU A 196 2.59 5.16 -5.45
N ILE A 197 3.41 6.19 -5.31
CA ILE A 197 2.96 7.50 -4.82
C ILE A 197 1.89 8.11 -5.75
N LEU A 198 2.13 8.03 -7.06
CA LEU A 198 1.23 8.61 -8.06
C LEU A 198 -0.13 7.90 -8.07
N LEU A 199 -0.17 6.58 -7.95
CA LEU A 199 -1.44 5.84 -7.93
C LEU A 199 -2.25 6.12 -6.66
N TRP A 200 -1.62 6.25 -5.48
CA TRP A 200 -2.33 6.61 -4.25
C TRP A 200 -2.79 8.07 -4.26
N LEU A 201 -2.06 8.97 -4.91
CA LEU A 201 -2.53 10.32 -5.20
C LEU A 201 -3.79 10.27 -6.09
N GLY A 202 -3.80 9.41 -7.11
CA GLY A 202 -4.97 9.18 -7.97
C GLY A 202 -6.19 8.72 -7.16
N VAL A 203 -6.02 7.78 -6.24
CA VAL A 203 -7.10 7.34 -5.32
C VAL A 203 -7.64 8.51 -4.50
N ALA A 204 -6.76 9.38 -3.96
CA ALA A 204 -7.17 10.54 -3.19
C ALA A 204 -7.98 11.53 -4.05
N PHE A 205 -7.60 11.75 -5.31
CA PHE A 205 -8.37 12.60 -6.24
C PHE A 205 -9.78 12.04 -6.52
N ILE A 206 -9.90 10.72 -6.65
CA ILE A 206 -11.21 10.09 -6.82
C ILE A 206 -12.03 10.20 -5.53
N ALA A 207 -11.42 10.04 -4.36
CA ALA A 207 -12.09 10.07 -3.06
C ALA A 207 -12.55 11.49 -2.67
N PHE A 208 -11.73 12.52 -2.94
CA PHE A 208 -11.88 13.87 -2.44
C PHE A 208 -13.31 14.45 -2.53
N PRO A 209 -14.04 14.37 -3.67
CA PRO A 209 -15.35 15.03 -3.81
C PRO A 209 -16.44 14.49 -2.89
N VAL A 210 -16.30 13.26 -2.39
CA VAL A 210 -17.31 12.61 -1.51
C VAL A 210 -16.94 12.67 -0.04
N LEU A 211 -15.75 13.17 0.30
CA LEU A 211 -15.31 13.34 1.68
C LEU A 211 -15.87 14.62 2.29
N SER A 212 -16.22 14.59 3.56
CA SER A 212 -16.73 15.75 4.29
C SER A 212 -16.30 15.75 5.77
N GLY A 213 -16.14 16.93 6.34
CA GLY A 213 -15.76 17.09 7.75
C GLY A 213 -14.49 16.33 8.10
N ILE A 214 -14.54 15.48 9.13
CA ILE A 214 -13.39 14.72 9.62
C ILE A 214 -12.83 13.71 8.59
N GLN A 215 -13.66 13.28 7.62
CA GLN A 215 -13.21 12.39 6.56
C GLN A 215 -12.10 13.02 5.69
N MET A 216 -12.02 14.34 5.62
CA MET A 216 -10.92 15.03 4.90
C MET A 216 -9.55 14.70 5.46
N LEU A 217 -9.43 14.31 6.73
CA LEU A 217 -8.17 13.85 7.32
C LEU A 217 -7.64 12.58 6.65
N THR A 218 -8.50 11.79 6.02
CA THR A 218 -8.08 10.58 5.30
C THR A 218 -7.27 10.86 4.04
N LEU A 219 -7.26 12.11 3.55
CA LEU A 219 -6.36 12.54 2.47
C LEU A 219 -4.88 12.55 2.87
N ILE A 220 -4.57 12.23 4.14
CA ILE A 220 -3.19 11.93 4.57
C ILE A 220 -2.60 10.70 3.84
N SER A 221 -3.45 9.82 3.27
CA SER A 221 -3.03 8.58 2.60
C SER A 221 -1.86 8.77 1.62
N PRO A 222 -1.91 9.58 0.55
CA PRO A 222 -0.79 9.74 -0.37
C PRO A 222 0.43 10.41 0.28
N ILE A 223 0.23 11.29 1.27
CA ILE A 223 1.31 11.92 2.02
C ILE A 223 2.04 10.86 2.86
N PHE A 224 1.28 9.97 3.49
CA PHE A 224 1.82 8.87 4.27
C PHE A 224 2.64 7.92 3.38
N VAL A 225 2.11 7.52 2.22
CA VAL A 225 2.82 6.66 1.26
C VAL A 225 4.13 7.32 0.81
N TYR A 226 4.08 8.60 0.45
CA TYR A 226 5.29 9.36 0.11
C TYR A 226 6.31 9.32 1.26
N PHE A 227 5.91 9.66 2.48
CA PHE A 227 6.79 9.72 3.63
C PHE A 227 7.38 8.35 3.97
N LEU A 228 6.54 7.32 3.92
CA LEU A 228 6.91 5.94 4.20
C LEU A 228 7.98 5.42 3.24
N LEU A 229 7.78 5.62 1.93
CA LEU A 229 8.70 5.15 0.90
C LEU A 229 10.00 5.97 0.85
N THR A 230 9.93 7.29 1.11
CA THR A 230 11.10 8.17 0.97
C THR A 230 11.90 8.37 2.25
N LYS A 231 11.29 8.22 3.45
CA LYS A 231 11.94 8.57 4.72
C LYS A 231 12.01 7.43 5.73
N VAL A 232 11.12 6.44 5.66
CA VAL A 232 11.02 5.42 6.71
C VAL A 232 11.54 4.06 6.27
N SER A 233 10.98 3.45 5.25
CA SER A 233 11.25 2.04 4.91
C SER A 233 11.82 1.81 3.51
N GLY A 234 11.51 2.64 2.55
CA GLY A 234 11.89 2.45 1.15
C GLY A 234 13.33 2.86 0.86
N ILE A 235 13.52 4.12 0.46
CA ILE A 235 14.81 4.67 0.02
C ILE A 235 15.89 4.57 1.12
N PRO A 236 15.66 4.95 2.39
CA PRO A 236 16.72 4.92 3.40
C PRO A 236 17.29 3.51 3.64
N LEU A 237 16.47 2.48 3.54
CA LEU A 237 16.93 1.10 3.70
C LEU A 237 17.75 0.66 2.49
N LEU A 238 17.32 1.01 1.28
CA LEU A 238 18.03 0.68 0.04
C LEU A 238 19.36 1.42 -0.07
N ASP A 239 19.40 2.69 0.34
CA ASP A 239 20.63 3.50 0.36
C ASP A 239 21.65 2.94 1.34
N ARG A 240 21.22 2.51 2.54
CA ARG A 240 22.12 1.85 3.51
C ARG A 240 22.69 0.56 2.94
N LEU A 241 21.87 -0.27 2.29
CA LEU A 241 22.32 -1.51 1.67
C LEU A 241 23.23 -1.25 0.47
N ALA A 242 22.95 -0.24 -0.34
CA ALA A 242 23.77 0.18 -1.45
C ALA A 242 25.12 0.73 -0.96
N ASN A 243 25.13 1.63 0.03
CA ASN A 243 26.33 2.20 0.59
C ASN A 243 27.22 1.11 1.20
N ASN A 244 26.65 0.17 1.95
CA ASN A 244 27.43 -0.94 2.52
C ASN A 244 28.04 -1.84 1.46
N LYS A 245 27.37 -1.99 0.29
CA LYS A 245 27.85 -2.85 -0.80
C LYS A 245 28.83 -2.13 -1.73
N TRP A 246 28.61 -0.86 -2.02
CA TRP A 246 29.30 -0.12 -3.09
C TRP A 246 30.39 0.82 -2.58
N LEU A 247 30.27 1.39 -1.36
CA LEU A 247 31.35 2.22 -0.80
C LEU A 247 32.60 1.39 -0.47
N SER A 248 32.46 0.09 -0.20
CA SER A 248 33.61 -0.81 -0.05
C SER A 248 34.36 -1.04 -1.36
N LEU A 249 33.77 -0.72 -2.52
CA LEU A 249 34.40 -0.86 -3.84
C LEU A 249 35.04 0.42 -4.35
N ILE A 250 34.73 1.59 -3.76
CA ILE A 250 35.35 2.89 -4.13
C ILE A 250 36.81 2.96 -3.68
N HIS A 251 37.23 2.11 -2.75
CA HIS A 251 38.61 2.03 -2.26
C HIS A 251 39.48 1.00 -3.02
N ILE A 252 38.93 0.39 -4.05
CA ILE A 252 39.65 -0.50 -4.95
C ILE A 252 39.82 0.18 -6.32
#